data_bf9bd59f5e50b1ff44dc815b2f6393cf
#
_entry.id   bf9bd59f5e50b1ff44dc815b2f6393cf
#
_cell.length_a   1.000
_cell.length_b   1.000
_cell.length_c   1.000
_cell.angle_alpha   90.00
_cell.angle_beta   90.00
_cell.angle_gamma   90.00
#
_symmetry.space_group_name_H-M   'P 1'
#
loop_
_entity.id
_entity.type
_entity.pdbx_description
1 polymer ?
#
loop_
_entity_poly.entity_id
_entity_poly.type
_entity_poly.pdbx_seq_one_letter_code
_entity_poly.pdbx_strand_id
1 'polypeptide(L)'
;MEDTKIVELYWQRSEDAIPETAAKFGPYCHTIAYNILSDTQDTEECVNDTWLGAWNSMPSNRPKVLAPYLAKLTRWLSLTRLREQNALRRGGGETALVLDELSEVVPDGTDLEKRAELKELSEALRHFLSGIDETEAQVFLARCWYMAGVKEIAEKYGFTPGKVSTMLHRTRKKLQDYLKEEGLC
;
A
#
# COMPACT_ATOMS: atom_id res chain seq x y z
N MET A 1 -12.63 -4.07 -19.09
CA MET A 1 -13.54 -5.09 -18.51
C MET A 1 -13.96 -4.71 -17.08
N GLU A 2 -15.09 -5.20 -16.54
CA GLU A 2 -15.51 -5.01 -15.14
C GLU A 2 -14.69 -5.91 -14.21
N ASP A 3 -14.44 -5.46 -12.96
CA ASP A 3 -13.63 -6.19 -11.98
C ASP A 3 -14.14 -7.61 -11.72
N THR A 4 -15.46 -7.76 -11.61
CA THR A 4 -16.12 -9.05 -11.37
C THR A 4 -15.83 -10.05 -12.49
N LYS A 5 -15.79 -9.59 -13.74
CA LYS A 5 -15.47 -10.45 -14.90
C LYS A 5 -14.00 -10.85 -14.90
N ILE A 6 -13.09 -9.93 -14.53
CA ILE A 6 -11.66 -10.27 -14.40
C ILE A 6 -11.46 -11.30 -13.30
N VAL A 7 -12.10 -11.14 -12.14
CA VAL A 7 -12.04 -12.12 -11.05
C VAL A 7 -12.54 -13.48 -11.49
N GLU A 8 -13.61 -13.52 -12.28
CA GLU A 8 -14.16 -14.78 -12.81
C GLU A 8 -13.18 -15.49 -13.76
N LEU A 9 -12.47 -14.74 -14.62
CA LEU A 9 -11.41 -15.31 -15.47
C LEU A 9 -10.29 -16.00 -14.64
N TYR A 10 -9.88 -15.40 -13.53
CA TYR A 10 -8.92 -16.05 -12.61
C TYR A 10 -9.48 -17.34 -12.01
N TRP A 11 -10.75 -17.34 -11.65
CA TRP A 11 -11.42 -18.52 -11.10
C TRP A 11 -11.55 -19.65 -12.12
N GLN A 12 -11.84 -19.31 -13.36
CA GLN A 12 -11.89 -20.24 -14.49
C GLN A 12 -10.52 -20.66 -14.99
N ARG A 13 -9.44 -20.12 -14.43
CA ARG A 13 -8.06 -20.34 -14.91
C ARG A 13 -7.90 -19.98 -16.39
N SER A 14 -8.62 -18.95 -16.85
CA SER A 14 -8.45 -18.42 -18.21
C SER A 14 -7.17 -17.60 -18.30
N GLU A 15 -6.34 -17.87 -19.32
CA GLU A 15 -5.12 -17.09 -19.58
C GLU A 15 -5.41 -15.61 -19.88
N ASP A 16 -6.63 -15.27 -20.29
CA ASP A 16 -7.05 -13.90 -20.53
C ASP A 16 -7.12 -13.05 -19.26
N ALA A 17 -7.13 -13.66 -18.05
CA ALA A 17 -7.17 -12.96 -16.79
C ALA A 17 -5.99 -11.99 -16.61
N ILE A 18 -4.78 -12.42 -17.00
CA ILE A 18 -3.56 -11.62 -16.84
C ILE A 18 -3.55 -10.41 -17.77
N PRO A 19 -3.72 -10.54 -19.10
CA PRO A 19 -3.74 -9.37 -19.99
C PRO A 19 -4.87 -8.39 -19.68
N GLU A 20 -6.04 -8.85 -19.30
CA GLU A 20 -7.15 -7.96 -18.89
C GLU A 20 -6.84 -7.20 -17.60
N THR A 21 -6.21 -7.85 -16.64
CA THR A 21 -5.74 -7.20 -15.41
C THR A 21 -4.65 -6.17 -15.72
N ALA A 22 -3.67 -6.54 -16.52
CA ALA A 22 -2.57 -5.67 -16.91
C ALA A 22 -3.06 -4.43 -17.68
N ALA A 23 -4.00 -4.61 -18.61
CA ALA A 23 -4.59 -3.49 -19.37
C ALA A 23 -5.32 -2.49 -18.46
N LYS A 24 -6.03 -2.97 -17.43
CA LYS A 24 -6.83 -2.12 -16.55
C LYS A 24 -6.04 -1.54 -15.38
N PHE A 25 -5.17 -2.33 -14.75
CA PHE A 25 -4.51 -1.98 -13.50
C PHE A 25 -2.98 -1.84 -13.62
N GLY A 26 -2.41 -2.06 -14.81
CA GLY A 26 -0.96 -1.93 -15.04
C GLY A 26 -0.39 -0.60 -14.59
N PRO A 27 -0.90 0.55 -15.06
CA PRO A 27 -0.42 1.87 -14.62
C PRO A 27 -0.54 2.10 -13.10
N TYR A 28 -1.61 1.58 -12.49
CA TYR A 28 -1.86 1.69 -11.06
C TYR A 28 -0.82 0.91 -10.25
N CYS A 29 -0.60 -0.37 -10.58
CA CYS A 29 0.39 -1.21 -9.92
C CYS A 29 1.82 -0.71 -10.16
N HIS A 30 2.11 -0.25 -11.39
CA HIS A 30 3.39 0.35 -11.74
C HIS A 30 3.70 1.58 -10.87
N THR A 31 2.73 2.49 -10.68
CA THR A 31 2.91 3.66 -9.82
C THR A 31 3.26 3.27 -8.38
N ILE A 32 2.55 2.28 -7.82
CA ILE A 32 2.83 1.79 -6.46
C ILE A 32 4.23 1.19 -6.38
N ALA A 33 4.59 0.30 -7.30
CA ALA A 33 5.89 -0.36 -7.30
C ALA A 33 7.04 0.64 -7.52
N TYR A 34 6.90 1.57 -8.47
CA TYR A 34 7.91 2.57 -8.77
C TYR A 34 8.16 3.53 -7.59
N ASN A 35 7.11 3.97 -6.90
CA ASN A 35 7.25 4.81 -5.71
C ASN A 35 8.02 4.12 -4.57
N ILE A 36 8.00 2.80 -4.55
CA ILE A 36 8.72 2.00 -3.55
C ILE A 36 10.16 1.69 -4.00
N LEU A 37 10.33 1.23 -5.23
CA LEU A 37 11.59 0.68 -5.74
C LEU A 37 12.49 1.73 -6.38
N SER A 38 11.91 2.78 -6.96
CA SER A 38 12.61 3.87 -7.67
C SER A 38 13.54 3.38 -8.80
N ASP A 39 13.28 2.19 -9.33
CA ASP A 39 13.99 1.55 -10.43
C ASP A 39 12.99 0.96 -11.41
N THR A 40 13.17 1.22 -12.71
CA THR A 40 12.21 0.82 -13.74
C THR A 40 12.19 -0.68 -13.95
N GLN A 41 13.36 -1.33 -13.99
CA GLN A 41 13.47 -2.77 -14.22
C GLN A 41 12.86 -3.56 -13.06
N ASP A 42 13.22 -3.20 -11.83
CA ASP A 42 12.66 -3.81 -10.62
C ASP A 42 11.15 -3.59 -10.53
N THR A 43 10.68 -2.43 -10.98
CA THR A 43 9.24 -2.12 -11.02
C THR A 43 8.49 -3.03 -11.98
N GLU A 44 8.99 -3.20 -13.21
CA GLU A 44 8.38 -4.06 -14.21
C GLU A 44 8.35 -5.53 -13.74
N GLU A 45 9.44 -6.02 -13.17
CA GLU A 45 9.49 -7.36 -12.57
C GLU A 45 8.46 -7.50 -11.43
N CYS A 46 8.41 -6.55 -10.51
CA CYS A 46 7.47 -6.58 -9.40
C CYS A 46 6.01 -6.54 -9.86
N VAL A 47 5.70 -5.79 -10.93
CA VAL A 47 4.37 -5.78 -11.54
C VAL A 47 4.04 -7.13 -12.17
N ASN A 48 4.99 -7.78 -12.84
CA ASN A 48 4.81 -9.12 -13.39
C ASN A 48 4.61 -10.16 -12.27
N ASP A 49 5.38 -10.06 -11.18
CA ASP A 49 5.20 -10.90 -9.99
C ASP A 49 3.83 -10.68 -9.34
N THR A 50 3.28 -9.45 -9.42
CA THR A 50 1.92 -9.15 -8.96
C THR A 50 0.88 -9.95 -9.73
N TRP A 51 1.02 -10.07 -11.05
CA TRP A 51 0.13 -10.88 -11.88
C TRP A 51 0.22 -12.36 -11.55
N LEU A 52 1.43 -12.87 -11.37
CA LEU A 52 1.65 -14.25 -10.94
C LEU A 52 1.12 -14.52 -9.54
N GLY A 53 1.32 -13.59 -8.61
CA GLY A 53 0.76 -13.65 -7.27
C GLY A 53 -0.76 -13.65 -7.28
N ALA A 54 -1.39 -12.82 -8.11
CA ALA A 54 -2.83 -12.79 -8.29
C ALA A 54 -3.34 -14.12 -8.89
N TRP A 55 -2.66 -14.65 -9.89
CA TRP A 55 -2.98 -15.95 -10.49
C TRP A 55 -2.96 -17.07 -9.46
N ASN A 56 -1.96 -17.11 -8.60
CA ASN A 56 -1.80 -18.17 -7.61
C ASN A 56 -2.77 -18.06 -6.43
N SER A 57 -3.10 -16.83 -6.01
CA SER A 57 -3.87 -16.59 -4.78
C SER A 57 -5.37 -16.38 -4.99
N MET A 58 -5.79 -15.97 -6.18
CA MET A 58 -7.20 -15.64 -6.43
C MET A 58 -8.17 -16.83 -6.39
N PRO A 59 -7.80 -18.07 -6.76
CA PRO A 59 -8.69 -19.22 -6.59
C PRO A 59 -9.06 -19.51 -5.14
N SER A 60 -8.24 -19.12 -4.17
CA SER A 60 -8.53 -19.23 -2.74
C SER A 60 -9.19 -17.97 -2.17
N ASN A 61 -9.11 -16.86 -2.90
CA ASN A 61 -9.61 -15.55 -2.50
C ASN A 61 -10.47 -14.95 -3.62
N ARG A 62 -11.70 -14.56 -3.28
CA ARG A 62 -12.60 -13.89 -4.23
C ARG A 62 -12.77 -12.42 -3.85
N PRO A 63 -11.85 -11.53 -4.27
CA PRO A 63 -11.92 -10.13 -3.90
C PRO A 63 -13.16 -9.48 -4.53
N LYS A 64 -13.92 -8.74 -3.72
CA LYS A 64 -15.08 -7.96 -4.22
C LYS A 64 -14.64 -6.74 -5.01
N VAL A 65 -13.48 -6.19 -4.70
CA VAL A 65 -12.88 -5.03 -5.38
C VAL A 65 -11.43 -5.38 -5.69
N LEU A 66 -11.07 -5.31 -6.97
CA LEU A 66 -9.79 -5.81 -7.46
C LEU A 66 -8.64 -4.84 -7.20
N ALA A 67 -8.88 -3.54 -7.31
CA ALA A 67 -7.84 -2.52 -7.13
C ALA A 67 -7.12 -2.60 -5.77
N PRO A 68 -7.79 -2.59 -4.59
CA PRO A 68 -7.09 -2.70 -3.32
C PRO A 68 -6.43 -4.06 -3.09
N TYR A 69 -6.96 -5.13 -3.68
CA TYR A 69 -6.34 -6.45 -3.62
C TYR A 69 -4.99 -6.47 -4.36
N LEU A 70 -4.96 -5.95 -5.59
CA LEU A 70 -3.73 -5.83 -6.38
C LEU A 70 -2.74 -4.85 -5.73
N ALA A 71 -3.22 -3.71 -5.21
CA ALA A 71 -2.37 -2.76 -4.49
C ALA A 71 -1.67 -3.40 -3.29
N LYS A 72 -2.40 -4.18 -2.48
CA LYS A 72 -1.83 -4.91 -1.35
C LYS A 72 -0.74 -5.88 -1.79
N LEU A 73 -0.99 -6.63 -2.86
CA LEU A 73 -0.05 -7.60 -3.39
C LEU A 73 1.19 -6.93 -3.97
N THR A 74 1.01 -5.89 -4.80
CA THR A 74 2.11 -5.10 -5.38
C THR A 74 2.99 -4.49 -4.28
N ARG A 75 2.38 -3.88 -3.26
CA ARG A 75 3.14 -3.30 -2.13
C ARG A 75 3.94 -4.35 -1.39
N TRP A 76 3.32 -5.47 -1.07
CA TRP A 76 4.01 -6.54 -0.35
C TRP A 76 5.23 -7.05 -1.13
N LEU A 77 5.08 -7.30 -2.43
CA LEU A 77 6.18 -7.71 -3.31
C LEU A 77 7.27 -6.65 -3.41
N SER A 78 6.88 -5.39 -3.64
CA SER A 78 7.84 -4.28 -3.74
C SER A 78 8.62 -4.06 -2.44
N LEU A 79 7.96 -4.11 -1.29
CA LEU A 79 8.60 -3.96 0.02
C LEU A 79 9.52 -5.13 0.35
N THR A 80 9.13 -6.35 -0.03
CA THR A 80 9.98 -7.54 0.13
C THR A 80 11.26 -7.40 -0.71
N ARG A 81 11.12 -7.03 -1.98
CA ARG A 81 12.27 -6.79 -2.88
C ARG A 81 13.17 -5.66 -2.36
N LEU A 82 12.60 -4.56 -1.89
CA LEU A 82 13.36 -3.47 -1.31
C LEU A 82 14.15 -3.91 -0.05
N ARG A 83 13.56 -4.74 0.81
CA ARG A 83 14.25 -5.29 1.99
C ARG A 83 15.42 -6.18 1.59
N GLU A 84 15.25 -7.02 0.58
CA GLU A 84 16.31 -7.87 0.02
C GLU A 84 17.46 -7.04 -0.54
N GLN A 85 17.15 -5.98 -1.29
CA GLN A 85 18.14 -5.04 -1.83
C GLN A 85 18.86 -4.27 -0.73
N ASN A 86 18.14 -3.81 0.31
CA ASN A 86 18.71 -3.07 1.42
C ASN A 86 19.53 -3.96 2.38
N ALA A 87 19.22 -5.24 2.45
CA ALA A 87 20.08 -6.21 3.14
C ALA A 87 21.46 -6.32 2.46
N LEU A 88 21.51 -6.08 1.15
CA LEU A 88 22.75 -6.04 0.34
C LEU A 88 23.40 -4.64 0.30
N ARG A 89 22.64 -3.57 0.50
CA ARG A 89 23.09 -2.17 0.45
C ARG A 89 22.71 -1.46 1.75
N ARG A 90 23.67 -1.14 2.61
CA ARG A 90 23.44 -0.27 3.78
C ARG A 90 23.23 1.18 3.34
N GLY A 91 21.99 1.59 3.13
CA GLY A 91 21.62 2.98 2.81
C GLY A 91 20.11 3.11 2.58
N GLY A 92 19.38 3.62 3.56
CA GLY A 92 17.92 3.77 3.50
C GLY A 92 17.49 4.87 2.54
N GLY A 93 16.59 4.54 1.58
CA GLY A 93 15.89 5.50 0.73
C GLY A 93 14.60 6.04 1.38
N GLU A 94 13.86 6.87 0.65
CA GLU A 94 12.60 7.51 1.07
C GLU A 94 11.56 6.49 1.60
N THR A 95 11.50 5.30 1.02
CA THR A 95 10.58 4.23 1.43
C THR A 95 10.97 3.63 2.80
N ALA A 96 12.27 3.52 3.09
CA ALA A 96 12.72 3.09 4.41
C ALA A 96 12.28 4.08 5.49
N LEU A 97 12.33 5.38 5.19
CA LEU A 97 11.81 6.43 6.08
C LEU A 97 10.31 6.29 6.32
N VAL A 98 9.51 6.01 5.27
CA VAL A 98 8.07 5.80 5.43
C VAL A 98 7.75 4.58 6.29
N LEU A 99 8.50 3.49 6.12
CA LEU A 99 8.32 2.28 6.92
C LEU A 99 8.71 2.52 8.38
N ASP A 100 9.80 3.25 8.62
CA ASP A 100 10.24 3.63 9.96
C ASP A 100 9.21 4.54 10.64
N GLU A 101 8.71 5.54 9.91
CA GLU A 101 7.63 6.41 10.33
C GLU A 101 6.33 5.67 10.70
N LEU A 102 6.00 4.57 10.00
CA LEU A 102 4.83 3.74 10.27
C LEU A 102 5.06 2.78 11.43
N SER A 103 6.28 2.25 11.60
CA SER A 103 6.62 1.33 12.69
C SER A 103 6.50 1.99 14.07
N GLU A 104 6.63 3.31 14.15
CA GLU A 104 6.40 4.07 15.38
C GLU A 104 4.93 4.09 15.81
N VAL A 105 4.00 3.80 14.90
CA VAL A 105 2.55 3.94 15.11
C VAL A 105 1.84 2.60 15.16
N VAL A 106 2.30 1.60 14.39
CA VAL A 106 1.64 0.29 14.25
C VAL A 106 2.52 -0.79 14.85
N PRO A 107 2.05 -1.57 15.84
CA PRO A 107 2.83 -2.63 16.46
C PRO A 107 3.20 -3.74 15.46
N ASP A 108 4.43 -4.23 15.56
CA ASP A 108 4.96 -5.29 14.71
C ASP A 108 4.31 -6.63 15.07
N GLY A 109 3.63 -7.23 14.13
CA GLY A 109 2.78 -8.39 14.38
C GLY A 109 2.93 -9.56 13.43
N THR A 110 3.57 -10.63 13.89
CA THR A 110 3.58 -11.95 13.26
C THR A 110 2.88 -12.97 14.16
N ASP A 111 1.62 -13.32 13.94
CA ASP A 111 1.06 -14.65 14.19
C ASP A 111 -0.45 -14.78 13.84
N LEU A 112 -0.99 -16.03 13.81
CA LEU A 112 -2.33 -16.39 13.33
C LEU A 112 -3.49 -15.92 14.23
N GLU A 113 -3.28 -15.62 15.49
CA GLU A 113 -4.25 -14.94 16.38
C GLU A 113 -4.60 -13.53 15.89
N LYS A 114 -3.74 -12.96 15.09
CA LYS A 114 -3.79 -11.59 14.56
C LYS A 114 -4.75 -11.34 13.41
N ARG A 115 -5.50 -12.32 12.91
CA ARG A 115 -6.52 -12.03 11.88
C ARG A 115 -7.71 -11.24 12.44
N ALA A 116 -8.07 -11.48 13.71
CA ALA A 116 -9.08 -10.68 14.40
C ALA A 116 -8.53 -9.28 14.70
N GLU A 117 -7.35 -9.18 15.28
CA GLU A 117 -6.65 -7.92 15.57
C GLU A 117 -6.41 -7.08 14.31
N LEU A 118 -5.99 -7.69 13.19
CA LEU A 118 -5.83 -7.00 11.92
C LEU A 118 -7.15 -6.47 11.34
N LYS A 119 -8.26 -7.14 11.62
CA LYS A 119 -9.58 -6.68 11.22
C LYS A 119 -9.99 -5.46 12.05
N GLU A 120 -9.83 -5.54 13.35
CA GLU A 120 -10.10 -4.44 14.29
C GLU A 120 -9.23 -3.21 13.96
N LEU A 121 -7.93 -3.41 13.75
CA LEU A 121 -7.02 -2.35 13.32
C LEU A 121 -7.43 -1.74 11.98
N SER A 122 -7.86 -2.56 11.01
CA SER A 122 -8.32 -2.08 9.71
C SER A 122 -9.62 -1.26 9.81
N GLU A 123 -10.52 -1.65 10.70
CA GLU A 123 -11.76 -0.91 10.98
C GLU A 123 -11.47 0.40 11.71
N ALA A 124 -10.59 0.38 12.71
CA ALA A 124 -10.13 1.56 13.43
C ALA A 124 -9.44 2.58 12.50
N LEU A 125 -8.53 2.12 11.64
CA LEU A 125 -7.88 2.97 10.62
C LEU A 125 -8.90 3.62 9.67
N ARG A 126 -9.89 2.87 9.21
CA ARG A 126 -10.94 3.40 8.34
C ARG A 126 -11.77 4.46 9.06
N HIS A 127 -12.13 4.19 10.30
CA HIS A 127 -12.88 5.13 11.12
C HIS A 127 -12.07 6.41 11.39
N PHE A 128 -10.81 6.28 11.78
CA PHE A 128 -9.90 7.41 11.96
C PHE A 128 -9.80 8.27 10.71
N LEU A 129 -9.55 7.67 9.53
CA LEU A 129 -9.43 8.40 8.27
C LEU A 129 -10.72 9.10 7.85
N SER A 130 -11.88 8.55 8.21
CA SER A 130 -13.17 9.23 7.97
C SER A 130 -13.47 10.36 8.94
N GLY A 131 -12.78 10.41 10.07
CA GLY A 131 -12.95 11.44 11.12
C GLY A 131 -12.01 12.65 11.00
N ILE A 132 -11.02 12.61 10.14
CA ILE A 132 -10.08 13.73 9.89
C ILE A 132 -10.44 14.50 8.62
N ASP A 133 -9.82 15.68 8.43
CA ASP A 133 -10.00 16.48 7.22
C ASP A 133 -9.64 15.68 5.96
N GLU A 134 -10.45 15.83 4.91
CA GLU A 134 -10.29 15.06 3.65
C GLU A 134 -8.90 15.25 3.03
N THR A 135 -8.38 16.48 3.02
CA THR A 135 -7.04 16.77 2.49
C THR A 135 -5.95 16.11 3.34
N GLU A 136 -6.11 16.14 4.67
CA GLU A 136 -5.21 15.47 5.61
C GLU A 136 -5.21 13.97 5.38
N ALA A 137 -6.38 13.35 5.20
CA ALA A 137 -6.52 11.93 4.89
C ALA A 137 -5.88 11.56 3.54
N GLN A 138 -6.11 12.38 2.50
CA GLN A 138 -5.54 12.16 1.17
C GLN A 138 -4.01 12.28 1.17
N VAL A 139 -3.44 13.28 1.86
CA VAL A 139 -1.99 13.46 2.03
C VAL A 139 -1.39 12.27 2.78
N PHE A 140 -2.05 11.83 3.84
CA PHE A 140 -1.62 10.67 4.62
C PHE A 140 -1.66 9.38 3.78
N LEU A 141 -2.73 9.13 3.04
CA LEU A 141 -2.84 7.99 2.13
C LEU A 141 -1.81 8.05 1.00
N ALA A 142 -1.57 9.24 0.40
CA ALA A 142 -0.53 9.40 -0.60
C ALA A 142 0.84 8.97 -0.06
N ARG A 143 1.19 9.39 1.14
CA ARG A 143 2.46 9.01 1.79
C ARG A 143 2.51 7.54 2.17
N CYS A 144 1.51 7.07 2.92
CA CYS A 144 1.55 5.75 3.55
C CYS A 144 1.08 4.62 2.62
N TRP A 145 0.15 4.90 1.70
CA TRP A 145 -0.38 3.89 0.78
C TRP A 145 0.33 3.87 -0.56
N TYR A 146 0.57 5.04 -1.15
CA TYR A 146 1.25 5.15 -2.46
C TYR A 146 2.75 5.39 -2.35
N MET A 147 3.30 5.53 -1.14
CA MET A 147 4.71 5.81 -0.86
C MET A 147 5.24 7.06 -1.58
N ALA A 148 4.33 8.00 -1.88
CA ALA A 148 4.68 9.23 -2.59
C ALA A 148 5.67 10.08 -1.77
N GLY A 149 6.64 10.68 -2.45
CA GLY A 149 7.61 11.59 -1.86
C GLY A 149 6.95 12.88 -1.34
N VAL A 150 7.49 13.47 -0.27
CA VAL A 150 6.96 14.73 0.29
C VAL A 150 6.89 15.84 -0.74
N LYS A 151 7.87 15.92 -1.65
CA LYS A 151 7.91 16.92 -2.74
C LYS A 151 6.78 16.66 -3.74
N GLU A 152 6.58 15.42 -4.16
CA GLU A 152 5.51 15.01 -5.07
C GLU A 152 4.13 15.33 -4.49
N ILE A 153 3.91 15.02 -3.21
CA ILE A 153 2.68 15.36 -2.50
C ILE A 153 2.48 16.88 -2.44
N ALA A 154 3.55 17.63 -2.16
CA ALA A 154 3.50 19.08 -2.10
C ALA A 154 3.09 19.71 -3.45
N GLU A 155 3.67 19.24 -4.54
CA GLU A 155 3.33 19.67 -5.92
C GLU A 155 1.88 19.31 -6.26
N LYS A 156 1.46 18.07 -5.99
CA LYS A 156 0.11 17.58 -6.30
C LYS A 156 -1.00 18.35 -5.59
N TYR A 157 -0.78 18.73 -4.32
CA TYR A 157 -1.80 19.41 -3.52
C TYR A 157 -1.59 20.93 -3.39
N GLY A 158 -0.59 21.49 -4.07
CA GLY A 158 -0.28 22.94 -4.03
C GLY A 158 0.23 23.40 -2.65
N PHE A 159 0.96 22.55 -1.95
CA PHE A 159 1.53 22.84 -0.63
C PHE A 159 3.05 23.03 -0.69
N THR A 160 3.62 23.57 0.37
CA THR A 160 5.07 23.51 0.57
C THR A 160 5.47 22.16 1.18
N PRO A 161 6.68 21.64 0.89
CA PRO A 161 7.17 20.42 1.52
C PRO A 161 7.14 20.45 3.06
N GLY A 162 7.44 21.61 3.65
CA GLY A 162 7.36 21.80 5.11
C GLY A 162 5.93 21.67 5.66
N LYS A 163 4.93 22.19 4.92
CA LYS A 163 3.52 22.03 5.29
C LYS A 163 3.09 20.57 5.25
N VAL A 164 3.48 19.83 4.19
CA VAL A 164 3.20 18.38 4.07
C VAL A 164 3.84 17.60 5.21
N SER A 165 5.13 17.83 5.51
CA SER A 165 5.82 17.18 6.62
C SER A 165 5.15 17.43 7.97
N THR A 166 4.76 18.68 8.24
CA THR A 166 4.06 19.04 9.47
C THR A 166 2.69 18.37 9.55
N MET A 167 1.94 18.34 8.44
CA MET A 167 0.65 17.67 8.36
C MET A 167 0.79 16.17 8.65
N LEU A 168 1.71 15.50 7.97
CA LEU A 168 1.98 14.08 8.18
C LEU A 168 2.37 13.75 9.63
N HIS A 169 3.23 14.57 10.23
CA HIS A 169 3.62 14.40 11.64
C HIS A 169 2.40 14.51 12.58
N ARG A 170 1.57 15.53 12.38
CA ARG A 170 0.35 15.73 13.19
C ARG A 170 -0.65 14.59 13.01
N THR A 171 -0.87 14.13 11.77
CA THR A 171 -1.78 13.02 11.49
C THR A 171 -1.29 11.72 12.11
N ARG A 172 0.00 11.43 12.06
CA ARG A 172 0.59 10.26 12.75
C ARG A 172 0.37 10.32 14.26
N LYS A 173 0.60 11.49 14.86
CA LYS A 173 0.36 11.66 16.30
C LYS A 173 -1.10 11.45 16.66
N LYS A 174 -2.03 12.05 15.92
CA LYS A 174 -3.48 11.83 16.11
C LYS A 174 -3.84 10.33 15.97
N LEU A 175 -3.29 9.64 14.97
CA LEU A 175 -3.52 8.20 14.78
C LEU A 175 -2.98 7.39 15.95
N GLN A 176 -1.78 7.68 16.43
CA GLN A 176 -1.19 7.01 17.58
C GLN A 176 -2.05 7.18 18.84
N ASP A 177 -2.49 8.40 19.11
CA ASP A 177 -3.34 8.70 20.27
C ASP A 177 -4.69 7.97 20.13
N TYR A 178 -5.31 7.99 18.94
CA TYR A 178 -6.54 7.27 18.65
C TYR A 178 -6.40 5.74 18.83
N LEU A 179 -5.33 5.13 18.31
CA LEU A 179 -5.12 3.69 18.46
C LEU A 179 -4.87 3.26 19.91
N LYS A 180 -4.25 4.14 20.73
CA LYS A 180 -4.11 3.90 22.18
C LYS A 180 -5.46 3.95 22.89
N GLU A 181 -6.33 4.88 22.54
CA GLU A 181 -7.68 4.98 23.10
C GLU A 181 -8.53 3.76 22.76
N GLU A 182 -8.37 3.22 21.54
CA GLU A 182 -9.03 1.96 21.11
C GLU A 182 -8.36 0.68 21.69
N GLY A 183 -7.25 0.80 22.43
CA GLY A 183 -6.55 -0.34 23.00
C GLY A 183 -5.79 -1.21 21.97
N LEU A 184 -5.47 -0.62 20.81
CA LEU A 184 -4.81 -1.31 19.69
C LEU A 184 -3.28 -1.02 19.60
N CYS A 185 -2.72 -0.26 20.55
CA CYS A 185 -1.29 0.06 20.69
C CYS A 185 -0.84 -0.04 22.15
#